data_70a0b0af17da426dcf8e027e0460713b
#
_entry.id   70a0b0af17da426dcf8e027e0460713b
#
_cell.length_a   1.000
_cell.length_b   1.000
_cell.length_c   1.000
_cell.angle_alpha   90.00
_cell.angle_beta   90.00
_cell.angle_gamma   90.00
#
_symmetry.space_group_name_H-M   'P 1'
#
loop_
_entity.id
_entity.type
_entity.pdbx_description
1 polymer ?
#
loop_
_entity_poly.entity_id
_entity_poly.type
_entity_poly.pdbx_seq_one_letter_code
_entity_poly.pdbx_strand_id
1 'polypeptide(L)'
;VSEHSISASRVIDAPADAIFEVLTLPSRHQQIDGSGTVVSGDDQRIQQVGQVFVMNMNGEHMGGDYVMENTVSGYDENKLLAWRPKPQGAELEGWEWIWELEPQGPGQTLVTETYSWEHATPEAKKAVSFPLFEDRALEQSLERLAAAVSER
;
A
#
# COMPACT_ATOMS: atom_id res chain seq x y z
N VAL A 1 -1.76 -16.72 11.14
CA VAL A 1 -2.57 -16.08 10.11
C VAL A 1 -3.78 -15.43 10.76
N SER A 2 -3.94 -14.15 10.52
CA SER A 2 -5.09 -13.41 11.04
C SER A 2 -6.33 -13.65 10.16
N GLU A 3 -7.51 -13.71 10.78
CA GLU A 3 -8.78 -13.78 10.05
C GLU A 3 -9.11 -12.47 9.35
N HIS A 4 -8.40 -11.39 9.66
CA HIS A 4 -8.69 -10.03 9.19
C HIS A 4 -7.52 -9.36 8.49
N SER A 5 -6.52 -10.13 8.10
CA SER A 5 -5.38 -9.58 7.34
C SER A 5 -4.69 -10.67 6.54
N ILE A 6 -3.99 -10.23 5.49
CA ILE A 6 -3.08 -11.07 4.72
C ILE A 6 -1.75 -10.32 4.62
N SER A 7 -0.65 -11.05 4.52
CA SER A 7 0.66 -10.45 4.39
C SER A 7 1.59 -11.29 3.53
N ALA A 8 2.59 -10.63 2.96
CA ALA A 8 3.66 -11.28 2.20
C ALA A 8 4.97 -10.56 2.51
N SER A 9 6.08 -11.27 2.41
CA SER A 9 7.40 -10.73 2.69
C SER A 9 8.40 -11.12 1.61
N ARG A 10 9.39 -10.26 1.39
CA ARG A 10 10.47 -10.51 0.43
C ARG A 10 11.72 -9.78 0.87
N VAL A 11 12.89 -10.42 0.74
CA VAL A 11 14.17 -9.73 0.88
C VAL A 11 14.49 -9.03 -0.44
N ILE A 12 14.72 -7.73 -0.38
CA ILE A 12 15.03 -6.91 -1.55
C ILE A 12 16.49 -6.45 -1.45
N ASP A 13 17.24 -6.57 -2.56
CA ASP A 13 18.64 -6.18 -2.66
C ASP A 13 18.77 -4.66 -2.80
N ALA A 14 18.40 -3.95 -1.74
CA ALA A 14 18.51 -2.49 -1.67
C ALA A 14 18.48 -2.07 -0.21
N PRO A 15 19.09 -0.91 0.13
CA PRO A 15 19.00 -0.39 1.49
C PRO A 15 17.60 0.15 1.78
N ALA A 16 17.22 0.17 3.05
CA ALA A 16 15.88 0.58 3.46
C ALA A 16 15.50 2.00 3.02
N ASP A 17 16.44 2.94 3.05
CA ASP A 17 16.21 4.32 2.61
C ASP A 17 15.82 4.40 1.12
N ALA A 18 16.45 3.57 0.28
CA ALA A 18 16.14 3.52 -1.14
C ALA A 18 14.73 2.99 -1.40
N ILE A 19 14.33 1.97 -0.65
CA ILE A 19 13.00 1.37 -0.75
C ILE A 19 11.95 2.37 -0.25
N PHE A 20 12.22 3.00 0.87
CA PHE A 20 11.31 3.97 1.49
C PHE A 20 11.08 5.19 0.59
N GLU A 21 12.09 5.58 -0.17
CA GLU A 21 11.99 6.67 -1.15
C GLU A 21 10.90 6.37 -2.21
N VAL A 22 10.83 5.13 -2.68
CA VAL A 22 9.78 4.72 -3.62
C VAL A 22 8.41 4.68 -2.95
N LEU A 23 8.32 4.10 -1.76
CA LEU A 23 7.06 3.93 -1.05
C LEU A 23 6.41 5.27 -0.66
N THR A 24 7.22 6.27 -0.33
CA THR A 24 6.71 7.56 0.15
C THR A 24 6.34 8.54 -0.96
N LEU A 25 6.53 8.16 -2.22
CA LEU A 25 6.14 9.01 -3.35
C LEU A 25 4.92 8.40 -4.06
N PRO A 26 3.70 8.93 -3.81
CA PRO A 26 2.48 8.33 -4.37
C PRO A 26 2.48 8.19 -5.90
N SER A 27 3.12 9.11 -6.62
CA SER A 27 3.21 9.04 -8.08
C SER A 27 3.95 7.79 -8.58
N ARG A 28 4.71 7.12 -7.72
CA ARG A 28 5.39 5.86 -8.06
C ARG A 28 4.60 4.61 -7.68
N HIS A 29 3.47 4.76 -6.99
CA HIS A 29 2.68 3.59 -6.56
C HIS A 29 2.12 2.79 -7.73
N GLN A 30 1.90 3.40 -8.89
CA GLN A 30 1.51 2.69 -10.09
C GLN A 30 2.52 1.61 -10.46
N GLN A 31 3.82 1.87 -10.24
CA GLN A 31 4.89 0.93 -10.56
C GLN A 31 4.90 -0.29 -9.63
N ILE A 32 4.44 -0.11 -8.40
CA ILE A 32 4.52 -1.16 -7.37
C ILE A 32 3.18 -1.83 -7.08
N ASP A 33 2.08 -1.39 -7.70
CA ASP A 33 0.77 -1.95 -7.43
C ASP A 33 0.57 -3.31 -8.12
N GLY A 34 0.46 -4.36 -7.31
CA GLY A 34 0.18 -5.72 -7.80
C GLY A 34 -1.29 -5.98 -8.08
N SER A 35 -2.20 -5.10 -7.64
CA SER A 35 -3.64 -5.27 -7.88
C SER A 35 -4.08 -4.82 -9.27
N GLY A 36 -3.29 -3.97 -9.93
CA GLY A 36 -3.61 -3.43 -11.26
C GLY A 36 -4.63 -2.31 -11.25
N THR A 37 -5.02 -1.81 -10.09
CA THR A 37 -6.06 -0.77 -9.98
C THR A 37 -5.53 0.65 -9.90
N VAL A 38 -4.27 0.85 -9.57
CA VAL A 38 -3.67 2.19 -9.46
C VAL A 38 -3.30 2.72 -10.84
N VAL A 39 -3.85 3.88 -11.21
CA VAL A 39 -3.56 4.56 -12.49
C VAL A 39 -2.49 5.62 -12.29
N SER A 40 -2.64 6.47 -11.28
CA SER A 40 -1.67 7.52 -10.97
C SER A 40 -1.83 7.97 -9.51
N GLY A 41 -0.84 8.69 -9.00
CA GLY A 41 -0.87 9.25 -7.65
C GLY A 41 -0.33 10.66 -7.64
N ASP A 42 -0.53 11.39 -6.52
CA ASP A 42 -0.04 12.75 -6.45
C ASP A 42 1.50 12.78 -6.27
N ASP A 43 2.09 13.93 -6.56
CA ASP A 43 3.55 14.10 -6.59
C ASP A 43 4.14 14.56 -5.25
N GLN A 44 3.32 14.71 -4.22
CA GLN A 44 3.81 15.13 -2.91
C GLN A 44 4.28 13.94 -2.10
N ARG A 45 5.51 14.03 -1.60
CA ARG A 45 6.08 12.96 -0.78
C ARG A 45 5.36 12.85 0.55
N ILE A 46 5.12 11.62 0.99
CA ILE A 46 4.55 11.32 2.31
C ILE A 46 5.64 11.57 3.36
N GLN A 47 5.32 12.36 4.39
CA GLN A 47 6.30 12.78 5.41
C GLN A 47 5.83 12.62 6.84
N GLN A 48 4.55 12.36 7.08
CA GLN A 48 4.02 12.30 8.44
C GLN A 48 2.66 11.62 8.54
N VAL A 49 2.34 11.15 9.72
CA VAL A 49 1.01 10.63 10.06
C VAL A 49 -0.02 11.76 9.93
N GLY A 50 -1.19 11.43 9.41
CA GLY A 50 -2.27 12.40 9.20
C GLY A 50 -2.26 13.05 7.83
N GLN A 51 -1.16 12.94 7.09
CA GLN A 51 -1.10 13.45 5.72
C GLN A 51 -2.06 12.65 4.84
N VAL A 52 -2.76 13.34 3.94
CA VAL A 52 -3.66 12.69 2.98
C VAL A 52 -3.02 12.75 1.60
N PHE A 53 -2.98 11.64 0.92
CA PHE A 53 -2.55 11.59 -0.48
C PHE A 53 -3.63 10.92 -1.33
N VAL A 54 -3.71 11.32 -2.59
CA VAL A 54 -4.77 10.92 -3.51
C VAL A 54 -4.21 9.97 -4.57
N MET A 55 -4.98 8.89 -4.84
CA MET A 55 -4.69 7.95 -5.90
C MET A 55 -5.84 7.92 -6.88
N ASN A 56 -5.52 8.01 -8.17
CA ASN A 56 -6.48 7.80 -9.24
C ASN A 56 -6.49 6.32 -9.60
N MET A 57 -7.65 5.71 -9.55
CA MET A 57 -7.83 4.27 -9.66
C MET A 57 -8.78 3.92 -10.80
N ASN A 58 -8.70 2.67 -11.25
CA ASN A 58 -9.66 2.09 -12.19
C ASN A 58 -9.89 0.64 -11.82
N GLY A 59 -11.14 0.22 -11.71
CA GLY A 59 -11.47 -1.15 -11.39
C GLY A 59 -12.95 -1.46 -11.64
N GLU A 60 -13.23 -2.65 -12.16
CA GLU A 60 -14.60 -3.09 -12.46
C GLU A 60 -15.46 -3.12 -11.20
N HIS A 61 -14.89 -3.47 -10.06
CA HIS A 61 -15.61 -3.54 -8.79
C HIS A 61 -16.15 -2.18 -8.33
N MET A 62 -15.61 -1.09 -8.89
CA MET A 62 -16.04 0.28 -8.59
C MET A 62 -16.73 0.96 -9.78
N GLY A 63 -17.00 0.20 -10.85
CA GLY A 63 -17.67 0.72 -12.02
C GLY A 63 -16.79 1.52 -12.98
N GLY A 64 -15.47 1.43 -12.88
CA GLY A 64 -14.51 2.11 -13.72
C GLY A 64 -13.57 3.02 -12.93
N ASP A 65 -13.45 4.28 -13.35
CA ASP A 65 -12.54 5.23 -12.70
C ASP A 65 -13.09 5.68 -11.33
N TYR A 66 -12.20 5.73 -10.35
CA TYR A 66 -12.55 6.24 -9.02
C TYR A 66 -11.31 6.83 -8.35
N VAL A 67 -11.52 7.56 -7.26
CA VAL A 67 -10.44 8.23 -6.52
C VAL A 67 -10.42 7.71 -5.09
N MET A 68 -9.22 7.38 -4.61
CA MET A 68 -9.01 6.99 -3.22
C MET A 68 -8.29 8.11 -2.48
N GLU A 69 -8.83 8.49 -1.34
CA GLU A 69 -8.18 9.40 -0.40
C GLU A 69 -7.53 8.53 0.66
N ASN A 70 -6.21 8.64 0.80
CA ASN A 70 -5.43 7.78 1.69
C ASN A 70 -4.85 8.61 2.82
N THR A 71 -5.25 8.29 4.05
CA THR A 71 -4.73 8.98 5.24
C THR A 71 -3.62 8.16 5.85
N VAL A 72 -2.44 8.75 6.00
CA VAL A 72 -1.28 8.09 6.58
C VAL A 72 -1.55 7.80 8.05
N SER A 73 -1.55 6.52 8.42
CA SER A 73 -1.83 6.05 9.78
C SER A 73 -0.58 5.61 10.52
N GLY A 74 0.53 5.34 9.82
CA GLY A 74 1.81 4.99 10.42
C GLY A 74 2.95 5.53 9.59
N TYR A 75 3.94 6.11 10.26
CA TYR A 75 5.13 6.64 9.60
C TYR A 75 6.32 6.58 10.56
N ASP A 76 7.33 5.83 10.16
CA ASP A 76 8.61 5.79 10.85
C ASP A 76 9.67 5.71 9.76
N GLU A 77 10.46 6.75 9.60
CA GLU A 77 11.37 6.89 8.47
C GLU A 77 12.25 5.65 8.27
N ASN A 78 12.21 5.12 7.05
CA ASN A 78 12.96 3.93 6.62
C ASN A 78 12.57 2.62 7.33
N LYS A 79 11.46 2.61 8.08
CA LYS A 79 11.03 1.42 8.84
C LYS A 79 9.57 1.04 8.62
N LEU A 80 8.68 2.04 8.52
CA LEU A 80 7.25 1.77 8.49
C LEU A 80 6.51 2.85 7.71
N LEU A 81 5.61 2.41 6.84
CA LEU A 81 4.62 3.29 6.20
C LEU A 81 3.29 2.56 6.17
N ALA A 82 2.25 3.20 6.68
CA ALA A 82 0.90 2.65 6.65
C ALA A 82 -0.10 3.75 6.30
N TRP A 83 -1.16 3.35 5.59
CA TRP A 83 -2.24 4.29 5.28
C TRP A 83 -3.57 3.58 5.24
N ARG A 84 -4.64 4.36 5.45
CA ARG A 84 -6.02 3.90 5.41
C ARG A 84 -6.71 4.50 4.20
N PRO A 85 -7.04 3.69 3.20
CA PRO A 85 -7.72 4.18 2.01
C PRO A 85 -9.22 4.39 2.28
N LYS A 86 -9.77 5.38 1.58
CA LYS A 86 -11.20 5.68 1.60
C LYS A 86 -11.61 6.14 0.21
N PRO A 87 -12.63 5.52 -0.41
CA PRO A 87 -13.13 6.04 -1.68
C PRO A 87 -13.69 7.44 -1.50
N GLN A 88 -13.33 8.36 -2.40
CA GLN A 88 -13.83 9.73 -2.35
C GLN A 88 -15.35 9.75 -2.45
N GLY A 89 -15.99 10.46 -1.54
CA GLY A 89 -17.44 10.58 -1.53
C GLY A 89 -18.19 9.40 -0.90
N ALA A 90 -17.48 8.42 -0.35
CA ALA A 90 -18.08 7.26 0.32
C ALA A 90 -17.62 7.16 1.78
N GLU A 91 -18.45 6.55 2.61
CA GLU A 91 -18.18 6.35 4.04
C GLU A 91 -17.67 4.92 4.32
N LEU A 92 -16.97 4.33 3.36
CA LEU A 92 -16.40 2.99 3.50
C LEU A 92 -15.01 3.11 4.09
N GLU A 93 -14.82 2.66 5.32
CA GLU A 93 -13.58 2.83 6.08
C GLU A 93 -13.16 1.57 6.80
N GLY A 94 -11.92 1.55 7.27
CA GLY A 94 -11.44 0.58 8.24
C GLY A 94 -10.48 -0.46 7.70
N TRP A 95 -10.06 -0.35 6.45
CA TRP A 95 -8.96 -1.20 5.98
C TRP A 95 -7.68 -0.38 5.90
N GLU A 96 -6.54 -1.10 5.91
CA GLU A 96 -5.23 -0.47 6.05
C GLU A 96 -4.18 -1.25 5.28
N TRP A 97 -3.29 -0.51 4.60
CA TRP A 97 -2.08 -1.05 3.99
C TRP A 97 -0.90 -0.71 4.87
N ILE A 98 -0.05 -1.70 5.16
CA ILE A 98 1.09 -1.55 6.06
C ILE A 98 2.33 -2.09 5.36
N TRP A 99 3.36 -1.25 5.25
CA TRP A 99 4.67 -1.63 4.72
C TRP A 99 5.68 -1.52 5.85
N GLU A 100 6.39 -2.62 6.10
CA GLU A 100 7.41 -2.68 7.15
C GLU A 100 8.75 -3.05 6.52
N LEU A 101 9.82 -2.37 6.95
CA LEU A 101 11.17 -2.53 6.43
C LEU A 101 12.10 -2.91 7.56
N GLU A 102 12.80 -4.06 7.40
CA GLU A 102 13.76 -4.53 8.38
C GLU A 102 15.10 -4.76 7.70
N PRO A 103 16.11 -3.92 7.97
CA PRO A 103 17.44 -4.11 7.36
C PRO A 103 18.02 -5.48 7.73
N GLN A 104 18.51 -6.19 6.71
CA GLN A 104 19.17 -7.49 6.88
C GLN A 104 20.69 -7.38 6.69
N GLY A 105 21.15 -6.18 6.28
CA GLY A 105 22.54 -5.87 5.99
C GLY A 105 22.60 -4.56 5.24
N PRO A 106 23.81 -4.06 4.91
CA PRO A 106 23.95 -2.71 4.29
C PRO A 106 23.23 -2.55 2.96
N GLY A 107 23.03 -3.62 2.23
CA GLY A 107 22.40 -3.56 0.90
C GLY A 107 21.19 -4.46 0.78
N GLN A 108 20.60 -4.93 1.89
CA GLN A 108 19.44 -5.82 1.85
C GLN A 108 18.43 -5.46 2.93
N THR A 109 17.15 -5.55 2.56
CA THR A 109 16.03 -5.23 3.46
C THR A 109 14.94 -6.28 3.32
N LEU A 110 14.44 -6.77 4.45
CA LEU A 110 13.22 -7.59 4.47
C LEU A 110 12.04 -6.64 4.44
N VAL A 111 11.22 -6.74 3.40
CA VAL A 111 10.02 -5.93 3.24
C VAL A 111 8.80 -6.79 3.45
N THR A 112 7.91 -6.36 4.33
CA THR A 112 6.63 -7.02 4.58
C THR A 112 5.49 -6.07 4.23
N GLU A 113 4.59 -6.53 3.36
CA GLU A 113 3.36 -5.81 3.03
C GLU A 113 2.19 -6.54 3.68
N THR A 114 1.35 -5.80 4.40
CA THR A 114 0.16 -6.33 5.05
C THR A 114 -1.06 -5.56 4.58
N TYR A 115 -2.13 -6.27 4.24
CA TYR A 115 -3.44 -5.69 3.96
C TYR A 115 -4.38 -6.16 5.07
N SER A 116 -4.90 -5.21 5.85
CA SER A 116 -5.74 -5.50 7.01
C SER A 116 -7.13 -4.88 6.83
N TRP A 117 -8.17 -5.64 7.18
CA TRP A 117 -9.55 -5.15 7.24
C TRP A 117 -10.14 -5.32 8.64
N GLU A 118 -9.28 -5.42 9.65
CA GLU A 118 -9.67 -5.64 11.04
C GLU A 118 -10.64 -4.58 11.55
N HIS A 119 -10.45 -3.33 11.13
CA HIS A 119 -11.27 -2.20 11.56
C HIS A 119 -12.33 -1.78 10.55
N ALA A 120 -12.60 -2.62 9.53
CA ALA A 120 -13.62 -2.31 8.53
C ALA A 120 -15.00 -2.13 9.20
N THR A 121 -15.70 -1.06 8.84
CA THR A 121 -17.02 -0.77 9.40
C THR A 121 -18.05 -1.80 8.91
N PRO A 122 -19.17 -1.99 9.63
CA PRO A 122 -20.22 -2.89 9.14
C PRO A 122 -20.72 -2.51 7.74
N GLU A 123 -20.79 -1.23 7.43
CA GLU A 123 -21.19 -0.73 6.11
C GLU A 123 -20.18 -1.16 5.04
N ALA A 124 -18.89 -1.04 5.34
CA ALA A 124 -17.83 -1.47 4.41
C ALA A 124 -17.89 -2.99 4.20
N LYS A 125 -18.12 -3.77 5.25
CA LYS A 125 -18.21 -5.24 5.15
C LYS A 125 -19.41 -5.69 4.33
N LYS A 126 -20.48 -4.91 4.31
CA LYS A 126 -21.65 -5.19 3.48
C LYS A 126 -21.44 -4.81 2.02
N ALA A 127 -20.73 -3.70 1.78
CA ALA A 127 -20.50 -3.19 0.44
C ALA A 127 -19.41 -3.94 -0.31
N VAL A 128 -18.45 -4.52 0.41
CA VAL A 128 -17.24 -5.12 -0.17
C VAL A 128 -17.00 -6.48 0.45
N SER A 129 -16.66 -7.45 -0.38
CA SER A 129 -16.23 -8.78 0.08
C SER A 129 -14.74 -8.73 0.43
N PHE A 130 -14.40 -9.01 1.67
CA PHE A 130 -13.00 -9.07 2.10
C PHE A 130 -12.51 -10.52 2.18
N PRO A 131 -11.23 -10.76 1.81
CA PRO A 131 -10.28 -9.77 1.29
C PRO A 131 -10.60 -9.39 -0.16
N LEU A 132 -10.42 -8.11 -0.49
CA LEU A 132 -10.52 -7.60 -1.87
C LEU A 132 -9.42 -8.16 -2.76
N PHE A 133 -8.26 -8.40 -2.16
CA PHE A 133 -7.08 -8.87 -2.86
C PHE A 133 -6.58 -10.16 -2.23
N GLU A 134 -5.96 -11.02 -3.03
CA GLU A 134 -5.37 -12.27 -2.58
C GLU A 134 -3.88 -12.08 -2.24
N ASP A 135 -3.29 -13.02 -1.53
CA ASP A 135 -1.87 -13.03 -1.19
C ASP A 135 -0.98 -12.77 -2.42
N ARG A 136 -1.39 -13.31 -3.57
CA ARG A 136 -0.67 -13.16 -4.82
C ARG A 136 -0.50 -11.70 -5.23
N ALA A 137 -1.51 -10.85 -4.98
CA ALA A 137 -1.41 -9.42 -5.30
C ALA A 137 -0.32 -8.76 -4.47
N LEU A 138 -0.19 -9.14 -3.20
CA LEU A 138 0.86 -8.63 -2.32
C LEU A 138 2.24 -9.12 -2.78
N GLU A 139 2.35 -10.37 -3.16
CA GLU A 139 3.60 -10.92 -3.69
C GLU A 139 4.04 -10.20 -4.95
N GLN A 140 3.09 -9.90 -5.84
CA GLN A 140 3.35 -9.12 -7.06
C GLN A 140 3.78 -7.69 -6.76
N SER A 141 3.18 -7.07 -5.74
CA SER A 141 3.58 -5.71 -5.31
C SER A 141 5.03 -5.70 -4.82
N LEU A 142 5.42 -6.71 -4.04
CA LEU A 142 6.79 -6.83 -3.56
C LEU A 142 7.78 -7.05 -4.71
N GLU A 143 7.42 -7.86 -5.68
CA GLU A 143 8.23 -8.10 -6.88
C GLU A 143 8.41 -6.81 -7.68
N ARG A 144 7.34 -6.06 -7.86
CA ARG A 144 7.37 -4.78 -8.58
C ARG A 144 8.17 -3.72 -7.81
N LEU A 145 8.07 -3.72 -6.49
CA LEU A 145 8.85 -2.82 -5.66
C LEU A 145 10.34 -3.11 -5.84
N ALA A 146 10.74 -4.38 -5.83
CA ALA A 146 12.12 -4.76 -6.06
C ALA A 146 12.64 -4.26 -7.41
N ALA A 147 11.82 -4.39 -8.45
CA ALA A 147 12.16 -3.90 -9.80
C ALA A 147 12.26 -2.37 -9.84
N ALA A 148 11.31 -1.66 -9.22
CA ALA A 148 11.30 -0.19 -9.19
C ALA A 148 12.54 0.38 -8.49
N VAL A 149 12.97 -0.25 -7.40
CA VAL A 149 14.16 0.18 -6.66
C VAL A 149 15.43 -0.04 -7.48
N SER A 150 15.51 -1.13 -8.24
CA SER A 150 16.69 -1.41 -9.06
C SER A 150 16.84 -0.49 -10.27
N GLU A 151 15.78 0.22 -10.65
CA GLU A 151 15.79 1.18 -11.76
C GLU A 151 16.22 2.60 -11.37
N ARG A 152 16.66 2.78 -10.14
CA ARG A 152 17.04 4.10 -9.61
C ARG A 152 18.26 4.69 -10.30
#